data_5a167c33cb039be6197fdfccee1d36a4
#
_entry.id   5a167c33cb039be6197fdfccee1d36a4
#
_cell.length_a   1.000
_cell.length_b   1.000
_cell.length_c   1.000
_cell.angle_alpha   90.00
_cell.angle_beta   90.00
_cell.angle_gamma   90.00
#
_symmetry.space_group_name_H-M   'P 1'
#
loop_
_entity.id
_entity.type
_entity.pdbx_description
1 polymer ?
#
loop_
_entity_poly.entity_id
_entity_poly.type
_entity_poly.pdbx_seq_one_letter_code
_entity_poly.pdbx_strand_id
1 'polypeptide(L)'
;MELNKIYFGDNLEYDIDIFSDLVFADMIYENFDFSWVKKYWRMLKTSGVFIVMTDYHTVAELKLFMDRLENSNFINWCIYKQEWGGVPRTSFPQKHDDILIYSKGKSYKWYGDRIQIPKVTAGTKLDKKGTGLKTPCSVFDDLGNFSTISRERVKKDDGHNIQWQKPLKLMDRLLLPFTDEGDIIIDPFFGSGTTGEWCIKNNRNFIGFENDKDSYEIALKRMELNK
;
A
#
# COMPACT_ATOMS: atom_id res chain seq x y z
N MET A 1 3.72 -13.18 -17.84
CA MET A 1 4.11 -11.75 -17.61
C MET A 1 5.58 -11.65 -17.18
N GLU A 2 6.20 -10.46 -17.32
CA GLU A 2 7.58 -10.21 -16.89
C GLU A 2 7.59 -9.51 -15.52
N LEU A 3 8.54 -9.90 -14.66
CA LEU A 3 8.77 -9.23 -13.39
C LEU A 3 9.43 -7.85 -13.59
N ASN A 4 9.24 -6.97 -12.62
CA ASN A 4 9.79 -5.60 -12.59
C ASN A 4 9.35 -4.76 -13.80
N LYS A 5 8.08 -4.93 -14.18
CA LYS A 5 7.48 -4.30 -15.34
C LYS A 5 6.14 -3.63 -14.99
N ILE A 6 5.90 -2.50 -15.65
CA ILE A 6 4.64 -1.78 -15.60
C ILE A 6 3.92 -2.05 -16.92
N TYR A 7 2.64 -2.39 -16.85
CA TYR A 7 1.77 -2.63 -18.00
C TYR A 7 0.78 -1.47 -18.13
N PHE A 8 0.69 -0.89 -19.33
CA PHE A 8 -0.22 0.21 -19.61
C PHE A 8 -1.59 -0.32 -20.03
N GLY A 9 -2.63 0.05 -19.32
CA GLY A 9 -4.03 -0.30 -19.63
C GLY A 9 -4.82 -0.75 -18.42
N ASP A 10 -6.05 -1.20 -18.67
CA ASP A 10 -6.92 -1.73 -17.61
C ASP A 10 -6.35 -3.03 -17.06
N ASN A 11 -6.14 -3.06 -15.77
CA ASN A 11 -5.63 -4.24 -15.06
C ASN A 11 -6.52 -5.50 -15.22
N LEU A 12 -7.80 -5.32 -15.54
CA LEU A 12 -8.74 -6.42 -15.77
C LEU A 12 -8.55 -7.11 -17.12
N GLU A 13 -7.98 -6.44 -18.12
CA GLU A 13 -7.78 -6.97 -19.47
C GLU A 13 -6.57 -7.90 -19.59
N TYR A 14 -5.68 -7.91 -18.61
CA TYR A 14 -4.45 -8.71 -18.64
C TYR A 14 -4.65 -10.10 -18.06
N ASP A 15 -4.21 -11.13 -18.77
CA ASP A 15 -4.04 -12.47 -18.18
C ASP A 15 -2.76 -12.52 -17.34
N ILE A 16 -2.93 -12.83 -16.03
CA ILE A 16 -1.82 -12.93 -15.08
C ILE A 16 -1.56 -14.41 -14.80
N ASP A 17 -0.35 -14.85 -15.12
CA ASP A 17 0.13 -16.22 -14.96
C ASP A 17 1.14 -16.39 -13.79
N ILE A 18 1.28 -15.34 -12.97
CA ILE A 18 2.24 -15.29 -11.87
C ILE A 18 1.49 -15.17 -10.54
N PHE A 19 1.83 -16.06 -9.59
CA PHE A 19 1.33 -15.97 -8.22
C PHE A 19 2.18 -15.00 -7.40
N SER A 20 1.53 -14.04 -6.75
CA SER A 20 2.18 -13.03 -5.91
C SER A 20 2.26 -13.44 -4.44
N ASP A 21 3.27 -12.93 -3.75
CA ASP A 21 3.39 -13.00 -2.29
C ASP A 21 2.55 -11.94 -1.61
N LEU A 22 2.39 -10.77 -2.25
CA LEU A 22 1.58 -9.69 -1.76
C LEU A 22 0.88 -8.97 -2.92
N VAL A 23 -0.36 -8.55 -2.68
CA VAL A 23 -1.07 -7.56 -3.50
C VAL A 23 -1.20 -6.29 -2.68
N PHE A 24 -0.73 -5.17 -3.22
CA PHE A 24 -0.94 -3.84 -2.67
C PHE A 24 -1.77 -3.03 -3.65
N ALA A 25 -2.85 -2.44 -3.21
CA ALA A 25 -3.74 -1.65 -4.05
C ALA A 25 -4.14 -0.35 -3.33
N ASP A 26 -3.77 0.79 -3.90
CA ASP A 26 -4.32 2.10 -3.56
C ASP A 26 -5.42 2.40 -4.56
N MET A 27 -6.63 1.85 -4.29
CA MET A 27 -7.71 1.83 -5.26
C MET A 27 -8.32 3.22 -5.50
N ILE A 28 -8.95 3.38 -6.66
CA ILE A 28 -9.75 4.58 -6.98
C ILE A 28 -10.92 4.64 -6.00
N TYR A 29 -11.08 5.76 -5.30
CA TYR A 29 -12.15 5.99 -4.34
C TYR A 29 -13.52 6.08 -5.03
N GLU A 30 -14.57 5.77 -4.28
CA GLU A 30 -15.95 5.74 -4.77
C GLU A 30 -16.20 4.72 -5.91
N ASN A 31 -15.30 3.76 -6.09
CA ASN A 31 -15.51 2.65 -7.02
C ASN A 31 -15.97 1.41 -6.25
N PHE A 32 -17.20 0.97 -6.52
CA PHE A 32 -17.83 -0.20 -5.89
C PHE A 32 -17.78 -1.46 -6.75
N ASP A 33 -17.07 -1.44 -7.88
CA ASP A 33 -16.75 -2.65 -8.62
C ASP A 33 -15.52 -3.34 -8.03
N PHE A 34 -15.75 -4.43 -7.31
CA PHE A 34 -14.70 -5.23 -6.68
C PHE A 34 -14.31 -6.47 -7.50
N SER A 35 -14.62 -6.51 -8.81
CA SER A 35 -14.24 -7.63 -9.70
C SER A 35 -12.73 -7.84 -9.75
N TRP A 36 -11.95 -6.74 -9.72
CA TRP A 36 -10.51 -6.76 -9.65
C TRP A 36 -9.99 -7.46 -8.37
N VAL A 37 -10.66 -7.30 -7.23
CA VAL A 37 -10.26 -7.98 -5.98
C VAL A 37 -10.30 -9.50 -6.16
N LYS A 38 -11.37 -10.04 -6.79
CA LYS A 38 -11.47 -11.49 -7.07
C LYS A 38 -10.35 -11.98 -7.97
N LYS A 39 -9.98 -11.20 -8.99
CA LYS A 39 -8.90 -11.53 -9.91
C LYS A 39 -7.58 -11.65 -9.16
N TYR A 40 -7.18 -10.63 -8.43
CA TYR A 40 -5.91 -10.60 -7.71
C TYR A 40 -5.89 -11.53 -6.50
N TRP A 41 -7.04 -11.78 -5.86
CA TRP A 41 -7.17 -12.80 -4.82
C TRP A 41 -6.85 -14.20 -5.34
N ARG A 42 -7.24 -14.53 -6.58
CA ARG A 42 -6.89 -15.82 -7.20
C ARG A 42 -5.39 -15.93 -7.45
N MET A 43 -4.73 -14.83 -7.83
CA MET A 43 -3.29 -14.78 -8.10
C MET A 43 -2.45 -14.66 -6.83
N LEU A 44 -3.06 -14.53 -5.67
CA LEU A 44 -2.36 -14.49 -4.39
C LEU A 44 -2.02 -15.92 -3.94
N LYS A 45 -0.77 -16.16 -3.52
CA LYS A 45 -0.34 -17.42 -2.91
C LYS A 45 -1.16 -17.72 -1.64
N THR A 46 -1.24 -18.99 -1.22
CA THR A 46 -2.00 -19.41 -0.03
C THR A 46 -1.50 -18.81 1.29
N SER A 47 -0.29 -18.31 1.33
CA SER A 47 0.30 -17.56 2.45
C SER A 47 0.44 -16.07 2.16
N GLY A 48 -0.08 -15.63 1.02
CA GLY A 48 0.06 -14.25 0.56
C GLY A 48 -0.84 -13.28 1.31
N VAL A 49 -0.46 -11.99 1.27
CA VAL A 49 -1.16 -10.90 1.94
C VAL A 49 -1.74 -9.93 0.92
N PHE A 50 -2.98 -9.51 1.15
CA PHE A 50 -3.69 -8.52 0.35
C PHE A 50 -3.88 -7.25 1.18
N ILE A 51 -3.30 -6.16 0.74
CA ILE A 51 -3.42 -4.84 1.37
C ILE A 51 -4.12 -3.91 0.41
N VAL A 52 -5.21 -3.31 0.86
CA VAL A 52 -5.95 -2.35 0.06
C VAL A 52 -6.20 -1.07 0.84
N MET A 53 -5.85 0.05 0.21
CA MET A 53 -6.16 1.39 0.69
C MET A 53 -7.40 1.92 -0.01
N THR A 54 -8.25 2.56 0.75
CA THR A 54 -9.50 3.15 0.28
C THR A 54 -9.94 4.27 1.21
N ASP A 55 -11.09 4.84 0.95
CA ASP A 55 -11.70 5.88 1.78
C ASP A 55 -12.92 5.36 2.58
N TYR A 56 -13.46 6.22 3.44
CA TYR A 56 -14.60 5.88 4.29
C TYR A 56 -15.91 5.64 3.50
N HIS A 57 -16.02 6.07 2.24
CA HIS A 57 -17.20 5.79 1.40
C HIS A 57 -17.26 4.34 0.97
N THR A 58 -16.12 3.73 0.73
CA THR A 58 -16.01 2.41 0.10
C THR A 58 -15.60 1.30 1.08
N VAL A 59 -14.94 1.65 2.19
CA VAL A 59 -14.30 0.67 3.07
C VAL A 59 -15.26 -0.37 3.65
N ALA A 60 -16.50 0.00 3.97
CA ALA A 60 -17.46 -0.91 4.58
C ALA A 60 -17.89 -2.02 3.62
N GLU A 61 -18.27 -1.66 2.38
CA GLU A 61 -18.66 -2.60 1.33
C GLU A 61 -17.48 -3.48 0.91
N LEU A 62 -16.30 -2.88 0.77
CA LEU A 62 -15.08 -3.62 0.45
C LEU A 62 -14.73 -4.65 1.55
N LYS A 63 -14.85 -4.26 2.82
CA LYS A 63 -14.66 -5.16 3.96
C LYS A 63 -15.61 -6.35 3.89
N LEU A 64 -16.91 -6.10 3.70
CA LEU A 64 -17.91 -7.15 3.57
C LEU A 64 -17.68 -8.06 2.36
N PHE A 65 -17.17 -7.51 1.27
CA PHE A 65 -16.81 -8.27 0.09
C PHE A 65 -15.61 -9.18 0.34
N MET A 66 -14.53 -8.64 0.94
CA MET A 66 -13.31 -9.41 1.21
C MET A 66 -13.54 -10.51 2.27
N ASP A 67 -14.39 -10.29 3.27
CA ASP A 67 -14.74 -11.29 4.29
C ASP A 67 -15.39 -12.56 3.69
N ARG A 68 -16.00 -12.45 2.49
CA ARG A 68 -16.68 -13.55 1.80
C ARG A 68 -15.80 -14.28 0.79
N LEU A 69 -14.56 -13.84 0.59
CA LEU A 69 -13.64 -14.53 -0.31
C LEU A 69 -13.22 -15.88 0.29
N GLU A 70 -12.99 -16.83 -0.58
CA GLU A 70 -12.54 -18.15 -0.16
C GLU A 70 -11.20 -18.08 0.56
N ASN A 71 -11.08 -18.74 1.72
CA ASN A 71 -9.90 -18.75 2.58
C ASN A 71 -9.46 -17.35 3.05
N SER A 72 -10.36 -16.38 3.05
CA SER A 72 -10.10 -15.04 3.55
C SER A 72 -9.86 -15.05 5.06
N ASN A 73 -8.79 -14.42 5.48
CA ASN A 73 -8.44 -14.22 6.89
C ASN A 73 -8.13 -12.75 7.13
N PHE A 74 -9.03 -12.08 7.85
CA PHE A 74 -8.86 -10.68 8.21
C PHE A 74 -7.73 -10.52 9.23
N ILE A 75 -6.77 -9.63 8.94
CA ILE A 75 -5.64 -9.34 9.83
C ILE A 75 -5.87 -8.03 10.58
N ASN A 76 -6.00 -6.92 9.85
CA ASN A 76 -6.17 -5.60 10.46
C ASN A 76 -7.00 -4.65 9.59
N TRP A 77 -7.61 -3.69 10.24
CA TRP A 77 -8.06 -2.43 9.69
C TRP A 77 -7.19 -1.33 10.27
N CYS A 78 -6.37 -0.70 9.41
CA CYS A 78 -5.48 0.37 9.81
C CYS A 78 -5.96 1.70 9.26
N ILE A 79 -5.57 2.78 9.94
CA ILE A 79 -5.88 4.16 9.56
C ILE A 79 -4.56 4.87 9.24
N TYR A 80 -4.44 5.40 8.04
CA TYR A 80 -3.34 6.27 7.68
C TYR A 80 -3.78 7.73 7.81
N LYS A 81 -3.23 8.43 8.81
CA LYS A 81 -3.53 9.84 9.03
C LYS A 81 -2.90 10.71 7.95
N GLN A 82 -3.70 11.59 7.37
CA GLN A 82 -3.26 12.60 6.40
C GLN A 82 -3.52 14.00 6.94
N GLU A 83 -2.69 14.96 6.52
CA GLU A 83 -2.90 16.38 6.84
C GLU A 83 -3.60 17.16 5.71
N TRP A 84 -3.81 16.50 4.57
CA TRP A 84 -4.41 17.08 3.36
C TRP A 84 -5.94 17.06 3.41
N GLY A 85 -6.55 17.86 2.54
CA GLY A 85 -7.98 17.93 2.34
C GLY A 85 -8.57 19.24 2.83
N GLY A 86 -9.68 19.62 2.21
CA GLY A 86 -10.44 20.80 2.55
C GLY A 86 -11.01 20.73 3.97
N VAL A 87 -11.42 21.88 4.50
CA VAL A 87 -12.17 21.97 5.74
C VAL A 87 -13.63 22.26 5.37
N PRO A 88 -14.53 21.27 5.39
CA PRO A 88 -15.94 21.49 5.11
C PRO A 88 -16.57 22.36 6.20
N ARG A 89 -17.65 23.07 5.84
CA ARG A 89 -18.32 23.97 6.79
C ARG A 89 -19.29 23.27 7.75
N THR A 90 -19.74 22.07 7.40
CA THR A 90 -20.85 21.37 8.06
C THR A 90 -20.52 19.98 8.58
N SER A 91 -19.27 19.53 8.43
CA SER A 91 -18.82 18.20 8.87
C SER A 91 -17.35 18.23 9.29
N PHE A 92 -16.86 17.11 9.85
CA PHE A 92 -15.43 16.95 10.10
C PHE A 92 -14.67 16.76 8.78
N PRO A 93 -13.48 17.39 8.61
CA PRO A 93 -12.65 17.14 7.44
C PRO A 93 -12.12 15.69 7.44
N GLN A 94 -12.18 15.05 6.27
CA GLN A 94 -11.52 13.78 6.09
C GLN A 94 -9.99 13.96 6.15
N LYS A 95 -9.36 13.28 7.08
CA LYS A 95 -7.92 13.35 7.33
C LYS A 95 -7.28 11.98 7.46
N HIS A 96 -7.85 10.97 6.80
CA HIS A 96 -7.31 9.62 6.82
C HIS A 96 -7.73 8.84 5.58
N ASP A 97 -6.93 7.85 5.25
CA ASP A 97 -7.29 6.73 4.41
C ASP A 97 -7.46 5.48 5.27
N ASP A 98 -8.37 4.61 4.86
CA ASP A 98 -8.63 3.31 5.45
C ASP A 98 -7.76 2.25 4.76
N ILE A 99 -7.18 1.34 5.53
CA ILE A 99 -6.32 0.27 5.01
C ILE A 99 -6.83 -1.05 5.56
N LEU A 100 -7.30 -1.92 4.66
CA LEU A 100 -7.69 -3.28 5.01
C LEU A 100 -6.56 -4.24 4.69
N ILE A 101 -6.22 -5.12 5.63
CA ILE A 101 -5.16 -6.11 5.48
C ILE A 101 -5.76 -7.50 5.70
N TYR A 102 -5.58 -8.35 4.70
CA TYR A 102 -6.05 -9.72 4.67
C TYR A 102 -4.92 -10.68 4.30
N SER A 103 -5.03 -11.94 4.69
CA SER A 103 -4.21 -13.02 4.15
C SER A 103 -5.09 -14.10 3.53
N LYS A 104 -4.56 -14.77 2.52
CA LYS A 104 -5.19 -15.97 1.93
C LYS A 104 -4.80 -17.17 2.76
N GLY A 105 -5.64 -17.49 3.75
CA GLY A 105 -5.37 -18.50 4.76
C GLY A 105 -4.75 -17.93 6.03
N LYS A 106 -4.61 -18.79 7.05
CA LYS A 106 -4.17 -18.40 8.41
C LYS A 106 -2.65 -18.27 8.55
N SER A 107 -1.89 -18.87 7.64
CA SER A 107 -0.43 -18.82 7.66
C SER A 107 0.05 -17.70 6.75
N TYR A 108 0.71 -16.70 7.30
CA TYR A 108 1.30 -15.58 6.56
C TYR A 108 2.58 -15.09 7.26
N LYS A 109 3.45 -14.41 6.51
CA LYS A 109 4.65 -13.79 7.06
C LYS A 109 4.28 -12.60 7.95
N TRP A 110 4.93 -12.48 9.11
CA TRP A 110 4.78 -11.33 9.99
C TRP A 110 6.11 -11.01 10.71
N TYR A 111 6.72 -9.92 10.32
CA TYR A 111 8.00 -9.42 10.84
C TYR A 111 7.82 -8.05 11.50
N GLY A 112 7.12 -8.02 12.64
CA GLY A 112 6.84 -6.80 13.37
C GLY A 112 8.08 -6.07 13.91
N ASP A 113 9.21 -6.75 13.99
CA ASP A 113 10.52 -6.20 14.36
C ASP A 113 11.10 -5.28 13.27
N ARG A 114 10.74 -5.48 11.99
CA ARG A 114 11.19 -4.65 10.85
C ARG A 114 10.58 -3.24 10.83
N ILE A 115 9.50 -3.01 11.58
CA ILE A 115 8.74 -1.75 11.58
C ILE A 115 8.64 -1.10 12.96
N GLN A 116 9.53 -1.44 13.88
CA GLN A 116 9.49 -0.93 15.23
C GLN A 116 9.69 0.59 15.31
N ILE A 117 8.97 1.20 16.24
CA ILE A 117 9.07 2.63 16.55
C ILE A 117 9.45 2.85 18.02
N PRO A 118 10.01 4.01 18.36
CA PRO A 118 10.32 4.34 19.74
C PRO A 118 9.06 4.31 20.64
N LYS A 119 9.19 3.78 21.84
CA LYS A 119 8.17 3.92 22.89
C LYS A 119 8.24 5.28 23.53
N VAL A 120 7.11 5.85 23.88
CA VAL A 120 7.04 7.04 24.76
C VAL A 120 7.72 6.78 26.10
N THR A 121 7.70 5.52 26.58
CA THR A 121 8.28 5.09 27.85
C THR A 121 9.74 4.62 27.73
N ALA A 122 10.38 4.81 26.57
CA ALA A 122 11.77 4.40 26.35
C ALA A 122 12.70 5.02 27.43
N GLY A 123 13.55 4.18 28.01
CA GLY A 123 14.48 4.60 29.07
C GLY A 123 13.86 4.85 30.45
N THR A 124 12.57 4.60 30.65
CA THR A 124 11.88 4.69 31.93
C THR A 124 11.64 3.29 32.55
N LYS A 125 11.30 3.24 33.85
CA LYS A 125 10.90 1.99 34.53
C LYS A 125 9.65 1.32 33.92
N LEU A 126 8.90 2.05 33.11
CA LEU A 126 7.72 1.51 32.41
C LEU A 126 8.06 0.72 31.15
N ASP A 127 9.29 0.84 30.64
CA ASP A 127 9.78 0.01 29.54
C ASP A 127 10.26 -1.35 30.07
N LYS A 128 9.31 -2.22 30.44
CA LYS A 128 9.56 -3.55 31.04
C LYS A 128 10.49 -4.46 30.22
N LYS A 129 10.54 -4.29 28.90
CA LYS A 129 11.42 -5.05 28.00
C LYS A 129 12.79 -4.40 27.80
N GLY A 130 12.97 -3.14 28.22
CA GLY A 130 14.25 -2.39 28.09
C GLY A 130 14.69 -2.10 26.66
N THR A 131 13.86 -2.43 25.65
CA THR A 131 14.24 -2.26 24.24
C THR A 131 14.05 -0.84 23.74
N GLY A 132 13.26 -0.02 24.44
CA GLY A 132 12.86 1.31 23.96
C GLY A 132 11.98 1.30 22.71
N LEU A 133 11.69 0.12 22.15
CA LEU A 133 11.00 -0.05 20.87
C LEU A 133 9.68 -0.83 21.02
N LYS A 134 8.72 -0.54 20.16
CA LYS A 134 7.43 -1.25 20.06
C LYS A 134 7.00 -1.39 18.60
N THR A 135 6.21 -2.40 18.30
CA THR A 135 5.43 -2.45 17.05
C THR A 135 4.43 -1.29 17.05
N PRO A 136 4.26 -0.56 15.93
CA PRO A 136 3.28 0.52 15.83
C PRO A 136 1.85 -0.02 16.00
N CYS A 137 0.94 0.87 16.37
CA CYS A 137 -0.49 0.55 16.41
C CYS A 137 -1.13 0.61 15.01
N SER A 138 -2.42 0.30 14.92
CA SER A 138 -3.17 0.35 13.66
C SER A 138 -3.53 1.77 13.19
N VAL A 139 -3.24 2.79 13.97
CA VAL A 139 -3.38 4.20 13.56
C VAL A 139 -1.99 4.75 13.28
N PHE A 140 -1.71 5.05 12.02
CA PHE A 140 -0.41 5.55 11.56
C PHE A 140 -0.41 7.08 11.57
N ASP A 141 -0.21 7.65 12.75
CA ASP A 141 -0.09 9.09 12.99
C ASP A 141 1.37 9.55 13.16
N ASP A 142 2.30 8.61 13.14
CA ASP A 142 3.74 8.80 13.37
C ASP A 142 4.57 8.90 12.08
N LEU A 143 3.95 8.72 10.91
CA LEU A 143 4.66 8.74 9.62
C LEU A 143 5.03 10.15 9.15
N GLY A 144 4.50 11.17 9.82
CA GLY A 144 4.71 12.58 9.48
C GLY A 144 3.91 13.00 8.24
N ASN A 145 4.04 14.29 7.91
CA ASN A 145 3.33 14.85 6.77
C ASN A 145 4.11 14.63 5.47
N PHE A 146 3.47 14.02 4.51
CA PHE A 146 3.98 13.95 3.14
C PHE A 146 3.67 15.27 2.42
N SER A 147 4.48 16.31 2.71
CA SER A 147 4.21 17.67 2.24
C SER A 147 4.47 17.84 0.74
N THR A 148 3.93 18.91 0.14
CA THR A 148 4.17 19.29 -1.27
C THR A 148 5.62 19.58 -1.60
N ILE A 149 6.44 19.89 -0.59
CA ILE A 149 7.87 20.17 -0.70
C ILE A 149 8.75 18.95 -0.38
N SER A 150 8.15 17.78 -0.13
CA SER A 150 8.92 16.56 0.10
C SER A 150 9.78 16.24 -1.12
N ARG A 151 11.05 15.85 -0.90
CA ARG A 151 11.98 15.43 -1.97
C ARG A 151 11.54 14.15 -2.69
N GLU A 152 10.68 13.35 -2.05
CA GLU A 152 10.08 12.16 -2.67
C GLU A 152 8.96 12.51 -3.66
N ARG A 153 8.45 13.76 -3.65
CA ARG A 153 7.38 14.15 -4.58
C ARG A 153 7.87 14.14 -6.01
N VAL A 154 7.22 13.31 -6.80
CA VAL A 154 7.43 13.31 -8.24
C VAL A 154 6.62 14.46 -8.84
N LYS A 155 7.22 15.16 -9.77
CA LYS A 155 6.60 16.29 -10.47
C LYS A 155 6.27 15.89 -11.89
N LYS A 156 5.17 16.44 -12.40
CA LYS A 156 4.84 16.44 -13.83
C LYS A 156 5.80 17.37 -14.58
N ASP A 157 5.83 17.24 -15.89
CA ASP A 157 6.68 18.10 -16.75
C ASP A 157 6.33 19.60 -16.65
N ASP A 158 5.10 19.94 -16.22
CA ASP A 158 4.64 21.30 -15.92
C ASP A 158 5.07 21.82 -14.53
N GLY A 159 5.82 21.03 -13.77
CA GLY A 159 6.31 21.35 -12.43
C GLY A 159 5.32 21.10 -11.28
N HIS A 160 4.07 20.71 -11.59
CA HIS A 160 3.08 20.37 -10.56
C HIS A 160 3.35 18.99 -9.96
N ASN A 161 3.06 18.84 -8.66
CA ASN A 161 3.16 17.55 -8.00
C ASN A 161 2.10 16.59 -8.51
N ILE A 162 2.46 15.30 -8.59
CA ILE A 162 1.47 14.25 -8.82
C ILE A 162 0.55 14.20 -7.59
N GLN A 163 -0.75 14.17 -7.87
CA GLN A 163 -1.76 13.95 -6.84
C GLN A 163 -1.69 12.49 -6.34
N TRP A 164 -2.09 12.27 -5.10
CA TRP A 164 -2.30 10.94 -4.49
C TRP A 164 -1.06 10.06 -4.33
N GLN A 165 0.15 10.57 -4.63
CA GLN A 165 1.38 9.81 -4.37
C GLN A 165 1.50 9.47 -2.88
N LYS A 166 1.71 8.19 -2.55
CA LYS A 166 1.97 7.75 -1.18
C LYS A 166 3.47 7.83 -0.84
N PRO A 167 3.85 8.11 0.42
CA PRO A 167 5.25 8.18 0.84
C PRO A 167 5.87 6.78 1.00
N LEU A 168 7.18 6.66 0.75
CA LEU A 168 7.91 5.40 0.93
C LEU A 168 7.85 4.88 2.37
N LYS A 169 7.81 5.77 3.37
CA LYS A 169 7.64 5.37 4.78
C LYS A 169 6.33 4.61 5.04
N LEU A 170 5.26 4.94 4.32
CA LEU A 170 4.01 4.17 4.40
C LEU A 170 4.19 2.79 3.78
N MET A 171 4.91 2.70 2.65
CA MET A 171 5.23 1.42 2.03
C MET A 171 6.10 0.55 2.95
N ASP A 172 7.09 1.12 3.65
CA ASP A 172 7.85 0.40 4.68
C ASP A 172 6.92 -0.20 5.74
N ARG A 173 5.98 0.61 6.25
CA ARG A 173 5.03 0.20 7.28
C ARG A 173 4.12 -0.93 6.83
N LEU A 174 3.73 -0.94 5.55
CA LEU A 174 2.76 -1.90 5.00
C LEU A 174 3.42 -3.14 4.40
N LEU A 175 4.59 -3.03 3.79
CA LEU A 175 5.16 -4.12 3.00
C LEU A 175 6.27 -4.90 3.72
N LEU A 176 7.15 -4.21 4.49
CA LEU A 176 8.25 -4.90 5.21
C LEU A 176 7.78 -6.02 6.14
N PRO A 177 6.68 -5.86 6.90
CA PRO A 177 6.28 -6.89 7.84
C PRO A 177 5.75 -8.16 7.18
N PHE A 178 5.41 -8.12 5.89
CA PHE A 178 4.77 -9.23 5.18
C PHE A 178 5.58 -9.80 4.04
N THR A 179 6.77 -9.25 3.73
CA THR A 179 7.54 -9.66 2.56
C THR A 179 9.02 -9.88 2.87
N ASP A 180 9.64 -10.79 2.12
CA ASP A 180 11.08 -11.01 2.09
C ASP A 180 11.68 -10.54 0.75
N GLU A 181 13.02 -10.42 0.69
CA GLU A 181 13.72 -10.17 -0.56
C GLU A 181 13.39 -11.25 -1.59
N GLY A 182 13.20 -10.84 -2.84
CA GLY A 182 12.78 -11.72 -3.93
C GLY A 182 11.29 -11.97 -4.03
N ASP A 183 10.47 -11.63 -3.01
CA ASP A 183 9.02 -11.76 -3.07
C ASP A 183 8.42 -10.90 -4.20
N ILE A 184 7.29 -11.35 -4.73
CA ILE A 184 6.58 -10.69 -5.83
C ILE A 184 5.39 -9.91 -5.29
N ILE A 185 5.37 -8.61 -5.59
CA ILE A 185 4.28 -7.70 -5.24
C ILE A 185 3.54 -7.31 -6.52
N ILE A 186 2.20 -7.45 -6.52
CA ILE A 186 1.37 -6.96 -7.61
C ILE A 186 0.63 -5.71 -7.14
N ASP A 187 0.67 -4.67 -7.96
CA ASP A 187 -0.07 -3.42 -7.74
C ASP A 187 -1.00 -3.15 -8.94
N PRO A 188 -2.32 -3.35 -8.77
CA PRO A 188 -3.31 -3.11 -9.83
C PRO A 188 -3.53 -1.64 -10.19
N PHE A 189 -3.10 -0.71 -9.33
CA PHE A 189 -3.31 0.73 -9.47
C PHE A 189 -2.00 1.47 -9.22
N PHE A 190 -1.04 1.26 -10.12
CA PHE A 190 0.38 1.58 -9.89
C PHE A 190 0.66 3.08 -9.72
N GLY A 191 -0.17 3.94 -10.30
CA GLY A 191 -0.07 5.39 -10.20
C GLY A 191 1.31 5.90 -10.61
N SER A 192 1.89 6.72 -9.75
CA SER A 192 3.23 7.28 -9.96
C SER A 192 4.40 6.34 -9.67
N GLY A 193 4.14 5.06 -9.38
CA GLY A 193 5.16 4.03 -9.21
C GLY A 193 5.82 3.96 -7.84
N THR A 194 5.14 4.39 -6.77
CA THR A 194 5.71 4.30 -5.41
C THR A 194 6.01 2.85 -5.00
N THR A 195 5.11 1.94 -5.32
CA THR A 195 5.28 0.49 -5.07
C THR A 195 6.52 -0.06 -5.77
N GLY A 196 6.71 0.29 -7.04
CA GLY A 196 7.87 -0.18 -7.82
C GLY A 196 9.20 0.37 -7.30
N GLU A 197 9.27 1.68 -7.01
CA GLU A 197 10.47 2.27 -6.40
C GLU A 197 10.80 1.60 -5.06
N TRP A 198 9.78 1.36 -4.24
CA TRP A 198 9.97 0.67 -2.98
C TRP A 198 10.50 -0.76 -3.19
N CYS A 199 9.93 -1.49 -4.15
CA CYS A 199 10.37 -2.86 -4.48
C CYS A 199 11.84 -2.89 -4.91
N ILE A 200 12.26 -2.00 -5.81
CA ILE A 200 13.65 -1.90 -6.27
C ILE A 200 14.59 -1.64 -5.09
N LYS A 201 14.27 -0.65 -4.25
CA LYS A 201 15.09 -0.27 -3.09
C LYS A 201 15.20 -1.35 -2.03
N ASN A 202 14.25 -2.26 -1.98
CA ASN A 202 14.17 -3.31 -0.96
C ASN A 202 14.38 -4.72 -1.53
N ASN A 203 14.89 -4.87 -2.76
CA ASN A 203 15.15 -6.17 -3.42
C ASN A 203 13.89 -7.05 -3.55
N ARG A 204 12.72 -6.46 -3.79
CA ARG A 204 11.49 -7.18 -4.14
C ARG A 204 11.22 -7.06 -5.62
N ASN A 205 10.46 -8.02 -6.15
CA ASN A 205 9.97 -7.96 -7.52
C ASN A 205 8.57 -7.34 -7.54
N PHE A 206 8.21 -6.69 -8.65
CA PHE A 206 6.87 -6.13 -8.81
C PHE A 206 6.28 -6.40 -10.20
N ILE A 207 4.96 -6.31 -10.27
CA ILE A 207 4.17 -6.17 -11.51
C ILE A 207 3.17 -5.04 -11.22
N GLY A 208 3.20 -4.00 -12.04
CA GLY A 208 2.31 -2.86 -11.91
C GLY A 208 1.39 -2.68 -13.11
N PHE A 209 0.18 -2.16 -12.87
CA PHE A 209 -0.78 -1.79 -13.92
C PHE A 209 -1.20 -0.34 -13.74
N GLU A 210 -1.22 0.42 -14.84
CA GLU A 210 -1.65 1.82 -14.84
C GLU A 210 -2.37 2.15 -16.16
N ASN A 211 -3.56 2.71 -16.07
CA ASN A 211 -4.39 3.05 -17.22
C ASN A 211 -4.35 4.54 -17.59
N ASP A 212 -3.88 5.41 -16.68
CA ASP A 212 -3.61 6.81 -16.99
C ASP A 212 -2.24 6.95 -17.63
N LYS A 213 -2.21 7.50 -18.84
CA LYS A 213 -0.98 7.60 -19.62
C LYS A 213 0.09 8.46 -18.96
N ASP A 214 -0.31 9.58 -18.36
CA ASP A 214 0.64 10.50 -17.71
C ASP A 214 1.29 9.84 -16.50
N SER A 215 0.48 9.19 -15.66
CA SER A 215 0.94 8.42 -14.50
C SER A 215 1.87 7.29 -14.92
N TYR A 216 1.52 6.56 -15.98
CA TYR A 216 2.34 5.48 -16.53
C TYR A 216 3.72 5.97 -16.99
N GLU A 217 3.79 7.05 -17.80
CA GLU A 217 5.05 7.61 -18.29
C GLU A 217 5.94 8.11 -17.14
N ILE A 218 5.32 8.70 -16.13
CA ILE A 218 6.01 9.14 -14.91
C ILE A 218 6.54 7.96 -14.12
N ALA A 219 5.75 6.90 -13.96
CA ALA A 219 6.20 5.69 -13.28
C ALA A 219 7.37 5.04 -14.00
N LEU A 220 7.38 4.98 -15.33
CA LEU A 220 8.51 4.50 -16.14
C LEU A 220 9.79 5.30 -15.85
N LYS A 221 9.73 6.63 -15.94
CA LYS A 221 10.87 7.52 -15.62
C LYS A 221 11.38 7.27 -14.19
N ARG A 222 10.48 7.11 -13.23
CA ARG A 222 10.83 6.84 -11.82
C ARG A 222 11.54 5.49 -11.66
N MET A 223 11.12 4.45 -12.37
CA MET A 223 11.77 3.14 -12.31
C MET A 223 13.18 3.17 -12.92
N GLU A 224 13.38 3.93 -13.99
CA GLU A 224 14.71 4.10 -14.62
C GLU A 224 15.72 4.78 -13.69
N LEU A 225 15.28 5.78 -12.91
CA LEU A 225 16.11 6.52 -11.97
C LEU A 225 16.52 5.68 -10.73
N ASN A 226 15.85 4.58 -10.46
CA ASN A 226 16.09 3.75 -9.27
C ASN A 226 16.75 2.38 -9.62
N LYS A 227 17.11 2.14 -10.88
CA LYS A 227 17.91 0.99 -11.32
C LYS A 227 19.40 1.25 -11.10
#